data_050a02b94bcc1c7edf7526576be75a5b
#
_entry.id   050a02b94bcc1c7edf7526576be75a5b
#
_cell.length_a   1.000
_cell.length_b   1.000
_cell.length_c   1.000
_cell.angle_alpha   90.00
_cell.angle_beta   90.00
_cell.angle_gamma   90.00
#
_symmetry.space_group_name_H-M   'P 1'
#
loop_
_entity.id
_entity.type
_entity.pdbx_description
1 polymer ?
#
loop_
_entity_poly.entity_id
_entity_poly.type
_entity_poly.pdbx_seq_one_letter_code
_entity_poly.pdbx_strand_id
1 'polypeptide(L)'
;LREIVSFARSHENRFVQMVMDMDVKERNKGLAKKRKLLSEGEERITELDMIFKRLYEDNISGKLTDERFHKLSTDYEAEQAGLQTQAAILREEIEEVEGKSANVDRFLSVVRQYTDIPELTPRILHEFVEKIVIHAATDPHSKINRRQEVDIYYKGIGILEMSKVFDSRQK
;
A
#
# COMPACT_ATOMS: atom_id res chain seq x y z
N LEU A 1 -22.87 -0.92 8.18
CA LEU A 1 -22.44 0.31 7.53
C LEU A 1 -22.56 1.52 8.45
N ARG A 2 -23.75 1.79 9.03
CA ARG A 2 -23.98 2.95 9.93
C ARG A 2 -22.93 3.06 11.05
N GLU A 3 -22.63 1.97 11.71
CA GLU A 3 -21.63 1.93 12.80
C GLU A 3 -20.21 2.20 12.32
N ILE A 4 -19.82 1.67 11.16
CA ILE A 4 -18.51 1.92 10.56
C ILE A 4 -18.36 3.39 10.19
N VAL A 5 -19.38 3.98 9.55
CA VAL A 5 -19.38 5.39 9.18
C VAL A 5 -19.33 6.29 10.42
N SER A 6 -20.12 5.97 11.45
CA SER A 6 -20.09 6.68 12.73
C SER A 6 -18.74 6.60 13.42
N PHE A 7 -18.13 5.40 13.43
CA PHE A 7 -16.80 5.19 14.01
C PHE A 7 -15.71 5.93 13.22
N ALA A 8 -15.69 5.76 11.90
CA ALA A 8 -14.72 6.42 11.02
C ALA A 8 -14.77 7.95 11.16
N ARG A 9 -15.98 8.51 11.34
CA ARG A 9 -16.19 9.94 11.53
C ARG A 9 -15.74 10.43 12.91
N SER A 10 -16.08 9.70 13.95
CA SER A 10 -15.78 10.11 15.34
C SER A 10 -14.33 9.86 15.75
N HIS A 11 -13.65 8.89 15.09
CA HIS A 11 -12.32 8.41 15.44
C HIS A 11 -11.46 8.19 14.19
N GLU A 12 -11.34 9.22 13.34
CA GLU A 12 -10.71 9.12 12.02
C GLU A 12 -9.28 8.54 12.07
N ASN A 13 -8.42 9.08 12.95
CA ASN A 13 -7.04 8.57 13.08
C ASN A 13 -7.00 7.08 13.46
N ARG A 14 -7.90 6.66 14.33
CA ARG A 14 -7.98 5.26 14.78
C ARG A 14 -8.54 4.36 13.70
N PHE A 15 -9.48 4.86 12.92
CA PHE A 15 -10.00 4.17 11.74
C PHE A 15 -8.90 3.95 10.70
N VAL A 16 -8.12 5.00 10.37
CA VAL A 16 -6.97 4.90 9.47
C VAL A 16 -5.97 3.88 9.97
N GLN A 17 -5.59 3.94 11.26
CA GLN A 17 -4.68 2.97 11.88
C GLN A 17 -5.20 1.54 11.75
N MET A 18 -6.47 1.31 11.99
CA MET A 18 -7.10 -0.01 11.90
C MET A 18 -7.10 -0.55 10.47
N VAL A 19 -7.42 0.28 9.47
CA VAL A 19 -7.48 -0.14 8.06
C VAL A 19 -6.08 -0.36 7.49
N MET A 20 -5.13 0.48 7.87
CA MET A 20 -3.75 0.39 7.38
C MET A 20 -2.92 -0.64 8.14
N ASP A 21 -3.44 -1.18 9.26
CA ASP A 21 -2.74 -2.07 10.19
C ASP A 21 -1.40 -1.52 10.69
N MET A 22 -1.29 -0.19 10.73
CA MET A 22 -0.04 0.53 11.00
C MET A 22 -0.33 1.95 11.50
N ASP A 23 0.46 2.43 12.45
CA ASP A 23 0.43 3.83 12.89
C ASP A 23 0.84 4.79 11.75
N VAL A 24 0.12 5.91 11.63
CA VAL A 24 0.35 6.91 10.58
C VAL A 24 1.78 7.46 10.61
N LYS A 25 2.37 7.62 11.81
CA LYS A 25 3.76 8.11 11.95
C LYS A 25 4.76 7.07 11.48
N GLU A 26 4.56 5.81 11.84
CA GLU A 26 5.43 4.70 11.38
C GLU A 26 5.37 4.53 9.88
N ARG A 27 4.16 4.60 9.31
CA ARG A 27 3.95 4.57 7.86
C ARG A 27 4.72 5.69 7.15
N ASN A 28 4.54 6.94 7.60
CA ASN A 28 5.19 8.10 6.98
C ASN A 28 6.71 8.03 7.11
N LYS A 29 7.22 7.57 8.26
CA LYS A 29 8.66 7.34 8.47
C LYS A 29 9.19 6.23 7.56
N GLY A 30 8.43 5.13 7.41
CA GLY A 30 8.78 4.03 6.51
C GLY A 30 8.82 4.46 5.04
N LEU A 31 7.80 5.20 4.58
CA LEU A 31 7.77 5.77 3.24
C LEU A 31 8.92 6.74 2.98
N ALA A 32 9.20 7.66 3.90
CA ALA A 32 10.31 8.60 3.77
C ALA A 32 11.65 7.87 3.64
N LYS A 33 11.87 6.80 4.43
CA LYS A 33 13.08 5.97 4.34
C LYS A 33 13.18 5.27 2.98
N LYS A 34 12.08 4.67 2.50
CA LYS A 34 12.06 3.97 1.20
C LYS A 34 12.33 4.92 0.04
N ARG A 35 11.69 6.09 0.05
CA ARG A 35 11.91 7.13 -0.96
C ARG A 35 13.36 7.62 -0.97
N LYS A 36 13.96 7.80 0.21
CA LYS A 36 15.38 8.17 0.32
C LYS A 36 16.29 7.11 -0.28
N LEU A 37 16.10 5.83 0.08
CA LEU A 37 16.86 4.72 -0.48
C LEU A 37 16.70 4.59 -2.01
N LEU A 38 15.50 4.82 -2.51
CA LEU A 38 15.22 4.84 -3.95
C LEU A 38 16.02 5.94 -4.65
N SER A 39 15.96 7.18 -4.11
CA SER A 39 16.69 8.33 -4.66
C SER A 39 18.20 8.08 -4.67
N GLU A 40 18.76 7.61 -3.54
CA GLU A 40 20.19 7.28 -3.45
C GLU A 40 20.60 6.20 -4.44
N GLY A 41 19.76 5.18 -4.64
CA GLY A 41 20.00 4.12 -5.63
C GLY A 41 19.96 4.64 -7.07
N GLU A 42 18.99 5.49 -7.42
CA GLU A 42 18.86 6.10 -8.75
C GLU A 42 20.02 7.06 -9.06
N GLU A 43 20.45 7.84 -8.07
CA GLU A 43 21.63 8.70 -8.18
C GLU A 43 22.89 7.86 -8.45
N ARG A 44 23.05 6.74 -7.72
CA ARG A 44 24.20 5.83 -7.92
C ARG A 44 24.17 5.14 -9.28
N ILE A 45 23.01 4.73 -9.78
CA ILE A 45 22.85 4.20 -11.14
C ILE A 45 23.34 5.23 -12.17
N THR A 46 22.95 6.48 -12.01
CA THR A 46 23.37 7.59 -12.90
C THR A 46 24.88 7.83 -12.82
N GLU A 47 25.49 7.74 -11.63
CA GLU A 47 26.95 7.81 -11.48
C GLU A 47 27.65 6.67 -12.20
N LEU A 48 27.14 5.46 -12.08
CA LEU A 48 27.70 4.27 -12.75
C LEU A 48 27.68 4.41 -14.27
N ASP A 49 26.61 4.98 -14.85
CA ASP A 49 26.54 5.27 -16.26
C ASP A 49 27.66 6.26 -16.71
N MET A 50 27.91 7.29 -15.90
CA MET A 50 29.02 8.22 -16.17
C MET A 50 30.40 7.58 -16.01
N ILE A 51 30.57 6.71 -15.00
CA ILE A 51 31.81 5.94 -14.80
C ILE A 51 32.05 5.02 -15.99
N PHE A 52 31.02 4.32 -16.45
CA PHE A 52 31.08 3.41 -17.60
C PHE A 52 31.56 4.14 -18.87
N LYS A 53 30.99 5.32 -19.13
CA LYS A 53 31.43 6.15 -20.26
C LYS A 53 32.90 6.52 -20.16
N ARG A 54 33.40 6.92 -18.99
CA ARG A 54 34.83 7.20 -18.75
C ARG A 54 35.73 6.00 -18.96
N LEU A 55 35.34 4.84 -18.39
CA LEU A 55 36.09 3.60 -18.55
C LEU A 55 36.26 3.23 -20.03
N TYR A 56 35.19 3.38 -20.81
CA TYR A 56 35.20 3.15 -22.25
C TYR A 56 36.15 4.11 -22.97
N GLU A 57 36.10 5.41 -22.68
CA GLU A 57 37.00 6.43 -23.26
C GLU A 57 38.48 6.18 -22.88
N ASP A 58 38.76 5.80 -21.63
CA ASP A 58 40.10 5.50 -21.15
C ASP A 58 40.66 4.20 -21.76
N ASN A 59 39.81 3.19 -21.99
CA ASN A 59 40.19 1.97 -22.68
C ASN A 59 40.55 2.23 -24.13
N ILE A 60 39.72 2.97 -24.90
CA ILE A 60 40.00 3.32 -26.30
C ILE A 60 41.27 4.16 -26.42
N SER A 61 41.52 5.07 -25.46
CA SER A 61 42.71 5.92 -25.48
C SER A 61 43.99 5.19 -25.02
N GLY A 62 43.90 3.92 -24.65
CA GLY A 62 45.03 3.11 -24.19
C GLY A 62 45.50 3.40 -22.76
N LYS A 63 44.80 4.25 -22.01
CA LYS A 63 45.09 4.52 -20.58
C LYS A 63 44.67 3.36 -19.68
N LEU A 64 43.68 2.60 -20.09
CA LEU A 64 43.17 1.44 -19.39
C LEU A 64 43.33 0.20 -20.26
N THR A 65 43.92 -0.86 -19.70
CA THR A 65 44.09 -2.15 -20.42
C THR A 65 42.75 -2.87 -20.55
N ASP A 66 42.58 -3.68 -21.60
CA ASP A 66 41.35 -4.46 -21.85
C ASP A 66 40.99 -5.36 -20.67
N GLU A 67 42.00 -5.99 -20.05
CA GLU A 67 41.83 -6.85 -18.89
C GLU A 67 41.23 -6.08 -17.70
N ARG A 68 41.73 -4.89 -17.41
CA ARG A 68 41.23 -4.01 -16.35
C ARG A 68 39.85 -3.45 -16.70
N PHE A 69 39.64 -3.08 -17.96
CA PHE A 69 38.33 -2.62 -18.43
C PHE A 69 37.30 -3.72 -18.22
N HIS A 70 37.55 -4.94 -18.66
CA HIS A 70 36.63 -6.07 -18.47
C HIS A 70 36.29 -6.32 -17.01
N LYS A 71 37.29 -6.34 -16.15
CA LYS A 71 37.08 -6.56 -14.72
C LYS A 71 36.17 -5.47 -14.10
N LEU A 72 36.51 -4.20 -14.31
CA LEU A 72 35.76 -3.09 -13.75
C LEU A 72 34.34 -2.99 -14.34
N SER A 73 34.20 -3.27 -15.64
CA SER A 73 32.89 -3.29 -16.29
C SER A 73 31.98 -4.35 -15.67
N THR A 74 32.49 -5.57 -15.47
CA THR A 74 31.72 -6.66 -14.86
C THR A 74 31.27 -6.30 -13.42
N ASP A 75 32.18 -5.72 -12.63
CA ASP A 75 31.87 -5.33 -11.24
C ASP A 75 30.79 -4.24 -11.21
N TYR A 76 30.90 -3.21 -12.06
CA TYR A 76 29.92 -2.12 -12.10
C TYR A 76 28.59 -2.53 -12.73
N GLU A 77 28.58 -3.41 -13.74
CA GLU A 77 27.35 -3.99 -14.29
C GLU A 77 26.58 -4.78 -13.24
N ALA A 78 27.29 -5.56 -12.43
CA ALA A 78 26.68 -6.32 -11.34
C ALA A 78 26.10 -5.39 -10.26
N GLU A 79 26.83 -4.33 -9.88
CA GLU A 79 26.34 -3.29 -8.95
C GLU A 79 25.08 -2.62 -9.51
N GLN A 80 25.11 -2.19 -10.76
CA GLN A 80 24.00 -1.51 -11.41
C GLN A 80 22.74 -2.39 -11.51
N ALA A 81 22.89 -3.65 -11.89
CA ALA A 81 21.81 -4.62 -11.95
C ALA A 81 21.16 -4.84 -10.55
N GLY A 82 22.00 -4.93 -9.52
CA GLY A 82 21.51 -5.02 -8.13
C GLY A 82 20.71 -3.80 -7.71
N LEU A 83 21.21 -2.60 -7.98
CA LEU A 83 20.54 -1.34 -7.68
C LEU A 83 19.23 -1.17 -8.46
N GLN A 84 19.20 -1.54 -9.74
CA GLN A 84 17.98 -1.51 -10.56
C GLN A 84 16.90 -2.45 -10.01
N THR A 85 17.28 -3.64 -9.59
CA THR A 85 16.35 -4.60 -8.96
C THR A 85 15.80 -4.04 -7.66
N GLN A 86 16.66 -3.49 -6.80
CA GLN A 86 16.25 -2.88 -5.54
C GLN A 86 15.34 -1.67 -5.75
N ALA A 87 15.65 -0.82 -6.74
CA ALA A 87 14.81 0.33 -7.09
C ALA A 87 13.42 -0.10 -7.56
N ALA A 88 13.31 -1.18 -8.35
CA ALA A 88 12.02 -1.72 -8.79
C ALA A 88 11.18 -2.19 -7.60
N ILE A 89 11.77 -2.95 -6.67
CA ILE A 89 11.09 -3.42 -5.45
C ILE A 89 10.63 -2.22 -4.60
N LEU A 90 11.50 -1.23 -4.39
CA LEU A 90 11.17 -0.06 -3.58
C LEU A 90 10.03 0.77 -4.20
N ARG A 91 9.99 0.91 -5.54
CA ARG A 91 8.89 1.60 -6.24
C ARG A 91 7.57 0.88 -6.02
N GLU A 92 7.53 -0.44 -6.20
CA GLU A 92 6.33 -1.26 -5.98
C GLU A 92 5.82 -1.15 -4.54
N GLU A 93 6.72 -1.26 -3.56
CA GLU A 93 6.38 -1.14 -2.14
C GLU A 93 5.85 0.26 -1.76
N ILE A 94 6.40 1.33 -2.37
CA ILE A 94 5.93 2.70 -2.17
C ILE A 94 4.54 2.86 -2.78
N GLU A 95 4.35 2.42 -4.02
CA GLU A 95 3.07 2.51 -4.75
C GLU A 95 1.95 1.75 -4.03
N GLU A 96 2.24 0.56 -3.49
CA GLU A 96 1.27 -0.21 -2.70
C GLU A 96 0.79 0.57 -1.46
N VAL A 97 1.72 1.13 -0.69
CA VAL A 97 1.38 1.87 0.54
C VAL A 97 0.65 3.17 0.21
N GLU A 98 1.06 3.88 -0.83
CA GLU A 98 0.41 5.11 -1.29
C GLU A 98 -0.99 4.84 -1.84
N GLY A 99 -1.14 3.77 -2.62
CA GLY A 99 -2.43 3.34 -3.15
C GLY A 99 -3.43 2.99 -2.04
N LYS A 100 -3.01 2.23 -1.03
CA LYS A 100 -3.83 1.94 0.16
C LYS A 100 -4.22 3.22 0.89
N SER A 101 -3.28 4.15 1.08
CA SER A 101 -3.56 5.43 1.74
C SER A 101 -4.58 6.26 0.97
N ALA A 102 -4.41 6.41 -0.35
CA ALA A 102 -5.35 7.16 -1.19
C ALA A 102 -6.76 6.57 -1.17
N ASN A 103 -6.87 5.24 -1.07
CA ASN A 103 -8.16 4.56 -0.96
C ASN A 103 -8.86 4.84 0.37
N VAL A 104 -8.11 4.83 1.48
CA VAL A 104 -8.64 5.19 2.80
C VAL A 104 -9.10 6.65 2.82
N ASP A 105 -8.31 7.57 2.28
CA ASP A 105 -8.65 8.99 2.19
C ASP A 105 -9.92 9.22 1.36
N ARG A 106 -10.08 8.48 0.26
CA ARG A 106 -11.31 8.51 -0.56
C ARG A 106 -12.51 8.03 0.23
N PHE A 107 -12.39 6.90 0.95
CA PHE A 107 -13.46 6.41 1.81
C PHE A 107 -13.85 7.45 2.87
N LEU A 108 -12.87 8.05 3.55
CA LEU A 108 -13.10 9.10 4.54
C LEU A 108 -13.74 10.35 3.95
N SER A 109 -13.38 10.71 2.71
CA SER A 109 -14.01 11.84 2.02
C SER A 109 -15.51 11.63 1.82
N VAL A 110 -15.93 10.39 1.53
CA VAL A 110 -17.34 10.02 1.44
C VAL A 110 -17.99 10.03 2.83
N VAL A 111 -17.31 9.45 3.85
CA VAL A 111 -17.80 9.47 5.24
C VAL A 111 -18.12 10.89 5.72
N ARG A 112 -17.24 11.86 5.42
CA ARG A 112 -17.40 13.26 5.83
C ARG A 112 -18.61 13.95 5.20
N GLN A 113 -19.12 13.47 4.06
CA GLN A 113 -20.33 14.01 3.41
C GLN A 113 -21.62 13.60 4.13
N TYR A 114 -21.57 12.54 4.96
CA TYR A 114 -22.71 12.02 5.68
C TYR A 114 -22.65 12.41 7.16
N THR A 115 -23.60 13.25 7.58
CA THR A 115 -23.72 13.63 9.02
C THR A 115 -24.34 12.50 9.82
N ASP A 116 -25.34 11.85 9.25
CA ASP A 116 -26.01 10.66 9.77
C ASP A 116 -26.51 9.82 8.60
N ILE A 117 -26.68 8.52 8.82
CA ILE A 117 -27.29 7.58 7.87
C ILE A 117 -28.55 7.01 8.52
N PRO A 118 -29.66 7.74 8.49
CA PRO A 118 -30.89 7.29 9.15
C PRO A 118 -31.46 6.05 8.44
N GLU A 119 -31.30 5.96 7.13
CA GLU A 119 -31.79 4.87 6.29
C GLU A 119 -30.74 4.44 5.26
N LEU A 120 -30.62 3.13 5.03
CA LEU A 120 -29.76 2.55 4.00
C LEU A 120 -30.46 2.60 2.64
N THR A 121 -30.22 3.67 1.92
CA THR A 121 -30.71 3.78 0.54
C THR A 121 -29.78 3.05 -0.44
N PRO A 122 -30.28 2.63 -1.64
CA PRO A 122 -29.42 2.06 -2.68
C PRO A 122 -28.24 2.96 -3.05
N ARG A 123 -28.43 4.28 -3.06
CA ARG A 123 -27.37 5.25 -3.33
C ARG A 123 -26.25 5.17 -2.29
N ILE A 124 -26.59 5.16 -1.01
CA ILE A 124 -25.60 5.04 0.09
C ILE A 124 -24.86 3.70 0.00
N LEU A 125 -25.57 2.61 -0.25
CA LEU A 125 -24.95 1.31 -0.45
C LEU A 125 -23.95 1.35 -1.62
N HIS A 126 -24.34 1.92 -2.76
CA HIS A 126 -23.44 2.06 -3.90
C HIS A 126 -22.22 2.95 -3.66
N GLU A 127 -22.32 3.93 -2.80
CA GLU A 127 -21.18 4.80 -2.48
C GLU A 127 -20.13 4.10 -1.61
N PHE A 128 -20.56 3.30 -0.64
CA PHE A 128 -19.67 2.67 0.35
C PHE A 128 -19.30 1.22 0.04
N VAL A 129 -20.20 0.47 -0.56
CA VAL A 129 -20.07 -0.98 -0.72
C VAL A 129 -19.66 -1.34 -2.15
N GLU A 130 -18.63 -2.16 -2.28
CA GLU A 130 -18.18 -2.72 -3.55
C GLU A 130 -18.96 -3.99 -3.89
N LYS A 131 -19.00 -4.93 -2.94
CA LYS A 131 -19.76 -6.19 -3.08
C LYS A 131 -20.16 -6.73 -1.70
N ILE A 132 -21.19 -7.57 -1.71
CA ILE A 132 -21.64 -8.34 -0.54
C ILE A 132 -21.60 -9.82 -0.94
N VAL A 133 -20.90 -10.62 -0.15
CA VAL A 133 -20.83 -12.08 -0.32
C VAL A 133 -21.64 -12.72 0.80
N ILE A 134 -22.60 -13.53 0.43
CA ILE A 134 -23.45 -14.26 1.35
C ILE A 134 -23.05 -15.73 1.27
N HIS A 135 -22.51 -16.26 2.37
CA HIS A 135 -22.06 -17.63 2.47
C HIS A 135 -23.24 -18.59 2.68
N ALA A 136 -23.03 -19.87 2.41
CA ALA A 136 -24.03 -20.89 2.72
C ALA A 136 -24.31 -20.95 4.23
N ALA A 137 -25.55 -21.15 4.59
CA ALA A 137 -25.90 -21.28 6.00
C ALA A 137 -25.27 -22.55 6.61
N THR A 138 -24.83 -22.47 7.86
CA THR A 138 -24.20 -23.59 8.59
C THR A 138 -25.10 -24.81 8.73
N ASP A 139 -26.41 -24.60 8.81
CA ASP A 139 -27.43 -25.65 8.83
C ASP A 139 -28.62 -25.25 7.95
N PRO A 140 -28.64 -25.69 6.66
CA PRO A 140 -29.72 -25.34 5.74
C PRO A 140 -31.11 -25.86 6.16
N HIS A 141 -31.15 -26.88 7.03
CA HIS A 141 -32.38 -27.56 7.44
C HIS A 141 -32.90 -27.11 8.81
N SER A 142 -32.12 -26.36 9.57
CA SER A 142 -32.54 -25.83 10.88
C SER A 142 -33.29 -24.51 10.75
N LYS A 143 -34.46 -24.44 11.38
CA LYS A 143 -35.25 -23.20 11.47
C LYS A 143 -34.87 -22.35 12.70
N ILE A 144 -34.16 -22.89 13.67
CA ILE A 144 -33.95 -22.27 14.99
C ILE A 144 -32.54 -21.71 15.18
N ASN A 145 -31.50 -22.36 14.63
CA ASN A 145 -30.09 -21.96 14.81
C ASN A 145 -29.35 -21.70 13.49
N ARG A 146 -30.06 -21.23 12.49
CA ARG A 146 -29.47 -20.92 11.19
C ARG A 146 -28.58 -19.71 11.27
N ARG A 147 -27.26 -19.90 11.22
CA ARG A 147 -26.29 -18.82 11.07
C ARG A 147 -25.84 -18.73 9.61
N GLN A 148 -25.77 -17.53 9.12
CA GLN A 148 -25.29 -17.24 7.77
C GLN A 148 -24.26 -16.11 7.87
N GLU A 149 -23.07 -16.39 7.34
CA GLU A 149 -21.99 -15.42 7.28
C GLU A 149 -22.19 -14.48 6.08
N VAL A 150 -21.94 -13.22 6.29
CA VAL A 150 -22.09 -12.18 5.27
C VAL A 150 -20.84 -11.30 5.31
N ASP A 151 -20.08 -11.33 4.22
CA ASP A 151 -18.92 -10.47 4.04
C ASP A 151 -19.30 -9.22 3.26
N ILE A 152 -18.97 -8.08 3.80
CA ILE A 152 -19.19 -6.78 3.16
C ILE A 152 -17.84 -6.19 2.80
N TYR A 153 -17.62 -6.04 1.49
CA TYR A 153 -16.43 -5.39 0.94
C TYR A 153 -16.73 -3.91 0.73
N TYR A 154 -16.00 -3.06 1.44
CA TYR A 154 -16.12 -1.60 1.31
C TYR A 154 -15.18 -1.09 0.24
N LYS A 155 -15.62 -0.12 -0.54
CA LYS A 155 -14.84 0.46 -1.65
C LYS A 155 -13.52 1.02 -1.16
N GLY A 156 -12.44 0.48 -1.70
CA GLY A 156 -11.08 0.91 -1.44
C GLY A 156 -10.46 0.45 -0.12
N ILE A 157 -11.24 -0.11 0.81
CA ILE A 157 -10.75 -0.55 2.12
C ILE A 157 -10.98 -2.04 2.40
N GLY A 158 -11.73 -2.74 1.54
CA GLY A 158 -11.98 -4.18 1.66
C GLY A 158 -12.91 -4.56 2.80
N ILE A 159 -12.69 -5.72 3.42
CA ILE A 159 -13.47 -6.21 4.56
C ILE A 159 -12.96 -5.56 5.84
N LEU A 160 -13.88 -5.08 6.68
CA LEU A 160 -13.58 -4.62 8.02
C LEU A 160 -14.08 -5.63 9.05
N GLU A 161 -13.19 -6.11 9.90
CA GLU A 161 -13.55 -6.96 11.04
C GLU A 161 -14.26 -6.12 12.10
N MET A 162 -15.58 -6.26 12.20
CA MET A 162 -16.40 -5.51 13.14
C MET A 162 -16.01 -5.74 14.61
N SER A 163 -15.44 -6.89 14.97
CA SER A 163 -14.89 -7.14 16.30
C SER A 163 -13.84 -6.11 16.71
N LYS A 164 -12.92 -5.76 15.80
CA LYS A 164 -11.89 -4.74 16.04
C LYS A 164 -12.48 -3.32 16.20
N VAL A 165 -13.62 -3.05 15.55
CA VAL A 165 -14.33 -1.76 15.69
C VAL A 165 -14.97 -1.63 17.08
N PHE A 166 -15.50 -2.73 17.64
CA PHE A 166 -16.22 -2.71 18.91
C PHE A 166 -15.28 -2.78 20.13
N ASP A 167 -14.23 -3.59 20.10
CA ASP A 167 -13.23 -3.64 21.17
C ASP A 167 -12.54 -2.31 21.42
N SER A 168 -12.54 -1.47 20.41
CA SER A 168 -11.96 -0.15 20.50
C SER A 168 -12.83 0.90 21.21
N ARG A 169 -14.09 0.60 21.56
CA ARG A 169 -14.98 1.49 22.32
C ARG A 169 -14.84 1.37 23.86
N GLN A 170 -14.09 0.36 24.35
CA GLN A 170 -13.96 0.09 25.79
C GLN A 170 -12.61 0.55 26.40
N LYS A 171 -11.80 1.26 25.68
CA LYS A 171 -10.58 1.90 26.16
C LYS A 171 -10.59 3.38 25.74
#